data_70b56efd4548042c197b49b20c529116
#
_entry.id   70b56efd4548042c197b49b20c529116
#
_cell.length_a   1.000
_cell.length_b   1.000
_cell.length_c   1.000
_cell.angle_alpha   90.00
_cell.angle_beta   90.00
_cell.angle_gamma   90.00
#
_symmetry.space_group_name_H-M   'P 1'
#
loop_
_entity.id
_entity.type
_entity.pdbx_description
1 polymer ?
#
loop_
_entity_poly.entity_id
_entity_poly.type
_entity_poly.pdbx_seq_one_letter_code
_entity_poly.pdbx_strand_id
1 'polypeptide(L)'
;MQAKKKKILHIVEAFGGGVFTFLVDLINQTCEEYEIILACSIRPQTPQNYQSYFNHQVKIVQLQNAGREVSISQDIKFYQEIKQLVSTYQPDIVHLHSSKAGFLGRLAINDKHIKVIYNPHGYSFLKEDEKWLKKQLYKQLEKVASLKCGDIVGVSQGEYEEALKLSKRSHHINNGINLKTLPVLTQRSETDQYKVCTIGRISYQKNPKLFNAIAKRFPQLKFTWIGDGELRHELTAPNIEITGWLAKEDVLEKLNQADIFLLTSLWEGLPIALLEAMYYQKICIVTNVIGNRDVIKHEENGFIASDSKQFIEVMNQILQQNIDIKRIKKAAKLDIETQYNFDLVSQAYKQLYEA
;
A
#
# COMPACT_ATOMS: atom_id res chain seq x y z
N MET A 1 -7.17 -14.61 36.82
CA MET A 1 -6.29 -15.14 35.76
C MET A 1 -6.53 -14.29 34.52
N GLN A 2 -5.52 -13.61 34.00
CA GLN A 2 -5.66 -12.95 32.68
C GLN A 2 -5.86 -14.04 31.61
N ALA A 3 -6.90 -13.87 30.79
CA ALA A 3 -7.12 -14.76 29.66
C ALA A 3 -5.85 -14.82 28.78
N LYS A 4 -5.47 -16.02 28.34
CA LYS A 4 -4.31 -16.19 27.45
C LYS A 4 -4.57 -15.43 26.15
N LYS A 5 -3.69 -14.49 25.80
CA LYS A 5 -3.79 -13.74 24.54
C LYS A 5 -3.73 -14.73 23.36
N LYS A 6 -4.59 -14.54 22.34
CA LYS A 6 -4.45 -15.23 21.07
C LYS A 6 -3.14 -14.85 20.41
N LYS A 7 -2.50 -15.81 19.75
CA LYS A 7 -1.22 -15.62 19.07
C LYS A 7 -1.42 -15.43 17.58
N ILE A 8 -0.91 -14.33 17.04
CA ILE A 8 -0.98 -14.00 15.62
C ILE A 8 0.42 -14.07 15.00
N LEU A 9 0.56 -14.86 13.94
CA LEU A 9 1.76 -14.93 13.11
C LEU A 9 1.51 -14.17 11.81
N HIS A 10 2.10 -12.98 11.66
CA HIS A 10 2.13 -12.26 10.39
C HIS A 10 3.28 -12.78 9.53
N ILE A 11 3.02 -13.09 8.26
CA ILE A 11 4.03 -13.53 7.29
C ILE A 11 4.01 -12.60 6.08
N VAL A 12 5.12 -11.95 5.77
CA VAL A 12 5.24 -10.98 4.68
C VAL A 12 6.55 -11.14 3.91
N GLU A 13 6.47 -11.37 2.59
CA GLU A 13 7.67 -11.39 1.74
C GLU A 13 7.97 -10.03 1.11
N ALA A 14 6.97 -9.17 0.94
CA ALA A 14 7.13 -7.83 0.33
C ALA A 14 7.18 -6.72 1.40
N PHE A 15 8.08 -6.85 2.37
CA PHE A 15 8.17 -5.98 3.53
C PHE A 15 8.83 -4.64 3.20
N GLY A 16 8.05 -3.68 2.69
CA GLY A 16 8.52 -2.34 2.33
C GLY A 16 7.39 -1.44 1.82
N GLY A 17 7.65 -0.15 1.73
CA GLY A 17 6.70 0.85 1.26
C GLY A 17 5.36 0.82 2.01
N GLY A 18 4.25 0.87 1.31
CA GLY A 18 2.91 0.90 1.92
C GLY A 18 2.58 -0.32 2.78
N VAL A 19 3.06 -1.52 2.42
CA VAL A 19 2.86 -2.74 3.22
C VAL A 19 3.59 -2.65 4.56
N PHE A 20 4.80 -2.08 4.58
CA PHE A 20 5.54 -1.81 5.81
C PHE A 20 4.75 -0.87 6.72
N THR A 21 4.32 0.29 6.21
CA THR A 21 3.54 1.27 6.98
C THR A 21 2.26 0.64 7.54
N PHE A 22 1.50 -0.08 6.72
CA PHE A 22 0.30 -0.79 7.15
C PHE A 22 0.57 -1.77 8.31
N LEU A 23 1.64 -2.58 8.20
CA LEU A 23 2.00 -3.56 9.23
C LEU A 23 2.46 -2.90 10.53
N VAL A 24 3.22 -1.80 10.45
CA VAL A 24 3.61 -1.03 11.64
C VAL A 24 2.37 -0.56 12.39
N ASP A 25 1.40 0.03 11.69
CA ASP A 25 0.18 0.54 12.32
C ASP A 25 -0.70 -0.59 12.87
N LEU A 26 -0.94 -1.66 12.10
CA LEU A 26 -1.79 -2.78 12.53
C LEU A 26 -1.20 -3.50 13.74
N ILE A 27 0.09 -3.83 13.69
CA ILE A 27 0.77 -4.58 14.73
C ILE A 27 0.84 -3.77 16.02
N ASN A 28 1.22 -2.49 15.95
CA ASN A 28 1.30 -1.65 17.15
C ASN A 28 -0.06 -1.37 17.79
N GLN A 29 -1.14 -1.30 17.01
CA GLN A 29 -2.50 -1.13 17.55
C GLN A 29 -3.14 -2.42 18.08
N THR A 30 -2.52 -3.57 17.82
CA THR A 30 -3.06 -4.88 18.23
C THR A 30 -2.19 -5.63 19.22
N CYS A 31 -0.91 -5.28 19.40
CA CYS A 31 0.06 -6.00 20.24
C CYS A 31 -0.28 -6.00 21.76
N GLU A 32 -1.11 -5.08 22.21
CA GLU A 32 -1.57 -5.10 23.60
C GLU A 32 -2.63 -6.19 23.88
N GLU A 33 -3.40 -6.56 22.86
CA GLU A 33 -4.48 -7.56 22.96
C GLU A 33 -4.04 -8.94 22.50
N TYR A 34 -3.05 -9.02 21.58
CA TYR A 34 -2.56 -10.25 20.99
C TYR A 34 -1.06 -10.45 21.22
N GLU A 35 -0.61 -11.70 21.27
CA GLU A 35 0.81 -12.06 21.18
C GLU A 35 1.20 -12.10 19.71
N ILE A 36 2.07 -11.18 19.25
CA ILE A 36 2.35 -11.00 17.83
C ILE A 36 3.76 -11.47 17.47
N ILE A 37 3.84 -12.30 16.43
CA ILE A 37 5.06 -12.67 15.73
C ILE A 37 4.99 -12.11 14.31
N LEU A 38 6.02 -11.34 13.91
CA LEU A 38 6.19 -10.81 12.57
C LEU A 38 7.33 -11.54 11.87
N ALA A 39 7.01 -12.40 10.90
CA ALA A 39 7.99 -13.05 10.02
C ALA A 39 8.07 -12.25 8.71
N CYS A 40 9.21 -11.58 8.47
CA CYS A 40 9.35 -10.64 7.35
C CYS A 40 10.64 -10.85 6.55
N SER A 41 10.60 -10.55 5.24
CA SER A 41 11.74 -10.54 4.35
C SER A 41 12.21 -9.12 4.08
N ILE A 42 13.48 -8.85 4.39
CA ILE A 42 14.08 -7.53 4.20
C ILE A 42 14.21 -7.20 2.71
N ARG A 43 13.85 -5.99 2.33
CA ARG A 43 13.88 -5.46 0.97
C ARG A 43 14.73 -4.18 0.90
N PRO A 44 15.23 -3.76 -0.26
CA PRO A 44 15.99 -2.51 -0.39
C PRO A 44 15.25 -1.27 0.14
N GLN A 45 13.92 -1.26 0.07
CA GLN A 45 13.07 -0.20 0.58
C GLN A 45 12.63 -0.40 2.05
N THR A 46 13.03 -1.48 2.71
CA THR A 46 12.80 -1.64 4.15
C THR A 46 13.74 -0.71 4.91
N PRO A 47 13.27 0.12 5.85
CA PRO A 47 14.14 0.97 6.65
C PRO A 47 15.21 0.14 7.38
N GLN A 48 16.45 0.63 7.45
CA GLN A 48 17.53 -0.10 8.12
C GLN A 48 17.23 -0.37 9.61
N ASN A 49 16.55 0.58 10.25
CA ASN A 49 16.13 0.50 11.65
C ASN A 49 14.69 -0.02 11.80
N TYR A 50 14.17 -0.82 10.84
CA TYR A 50 12.77 -1.25 10.81
C TYR A 50 12.24 -1.83 12.12
N GLN A 51 13.09 -2.46 12.92
CA GLN A 51 12.70 -3.03 14.22
C GLN A 51 12.24 -1.97 15.22
N SER A 52 12.80 -0.77 15.18
CA SER A 52 12.44 0.32 16.09
C SER A 52 11.05 0.91 15.87
N TYR A 53 10.41 0.58 14.74
CA TYR A 53 9.03 1.00 14.45
C TYR A 53 7.98 0.15 15.18
N PHE A 54 8.37 -1.02 15.72
CA PHE A 54 7.46 -1.94 16.38
C PHE A 54 7.60 -1.87 17.92
N ASN A 55 6.48 -2.10 18.60
CA ASN A 55 6.49 -2.25 20.05
C ASN A 55 7.44 -3.40 20.45
N HIS A 56 8.16 -3.21 21.56
CA HIS A 56 9.13 -4.18 22.07
C HIS A 56 8.55 -5.56 22.42
N GLN A 57 7.22 -5.67 22.57
CA GLN A 57 6.52 -6.94 22.79
C GLN A 57 6.40 -7.79 21.51
N VAL A 58 6.60 -7.20 20.33
CA VAL A 58 6.48 -7.88 19.04
C VAL A 58 7.73 -8.71 18.77
N LYS A 59 7.54 -10.00 18.56
CA LYS A 59 8.64 -10.88 18.15
C LYS A 59 8.87 -10.80 16.66
N ILE A 60 10.03 -10.32 16.23
CA ILE A 60 10.39 -10.19 14.82
C ILE A 60 11.32 -11.36 14.41
N VAL A 61 10.97 -12.00 13.29
CA VAL A 61 11.71 -13.14 12.70
C VAL A 61 12.03 -12.80 11.25
N GLN A 62 13.28 -12.90 10.86
CA GLN A 62 13.68 -12.67 9.47
C GLN A 62 13.51 -13.95 8.65
N LEU A 63 12.72 -13.86 7.56
CA LEU A 63 12.57 -14.93 6.57
C LEU A 63 13.85 -15.08 5.73
N GLN A 64 14.30 -16.31 5.54
CA GLN A 64 15.54 -16.61 4.81
C GLN A 64 15.27 -16.97 3.34
N ASN A 65 14.10 -17.54 3.04
CA ASN A 65 13.79 -18.13 1.73
C ASN A 65 12.72 -17.34 0.94
N ALA A 66 12.21 -16.26 1.47
CA ALA A 66 11.16 -15.45 0.86
C ALA A 66 11.71 -14.51 -0.24
N GLY A 67 11.95 -15.05 -1.43
CA GLY A 67 12.40 -14.29 -2.61
C GLY A 67 11.26 -13.56 -3.33
N ARG A 68 11.58 -12.49 -4.08
CA ARG A 68 10.60 -11.76 -4.90
C ARG A 68 10.22 -12.52 -6.18
N GLU A 69 11.21 -13.12 -6.83
CA GLU A 69 11.02 -13.82 -8.09
C GLU A 69 10.43 -15.21 -7.87
N VAL A 70 9.71 -15.71 -8.87
CA VAL A 70 9.21 -17.09 -8.87
C VAL A 70 10.39 -18.03 -9.12
N SER A 71 10.70 -18.86 -8.14
CA SER A 71 11.78 -19.86 -8.23
C SER A 71 11.31 -21.13 -7.50
N ILE A 72 11.13 -22.22 -8.23
CA ILE A 72 10.58 -23.47 -7.69
C ILE A 72 11.37 -23.94 -6.46
N SER A 73 12.70 -23.90 -6.53
CA SER A 73 13.53 -24.35 -5.40
C SER A 73 13.44 -23.46 -4.17
N GLN A 74 13.41 -22.13 -4.37
CA GLN A 74 13.23 -21.17 -3.26
C GLN A 74 11.80 -21.21 -2.72
N ASP A 75 10.80 -21.38 -3.59
CA ASP A 75 9.40 -21.42 -3.21
C ASP A 75 9.08 -22.67 -2.38
N ILE A 76 9.71 -23.83 -2.68
CA ILE A 76 9.65 -25.03 -1.84
C ILE A 76 10.29 -24.78 -0.46
N LYS A 77 11.46 -24.13 -0.41
CA LYS A 77 12.11 -23.79 0.86
C LYS A 77 11.26 -22.82 1.67
N PHE A 78 10.67 -21.81 1.03
CA PHE A 78 9.79 -20.87 1.72
C PHE A 78 8.51 -21.54 2.22
N TYR A 79 7.92 -22.46 1.44
CA TYR A 79 6.81 -23.31 1.90
C TYR A 79 7.17 -24.11 3.16
N GLN A 80 8.37 -24.72 3.19
CA GLN A 80 8.86 -25.46 4.37
C GLN A 80 9.12 -24.53 5.56
N GLU A 81 9.68 -23.35 5.32
CA GLU A 81 9.91 -22.33 6.34
C GLU A 81 8.59 -21.88 6.99
N ILE A 82 7.53 -21.67 6.20
CA ILE A 82 6.18 -21.36 6.70
C ILE A 82 5.68 -22.49 7.62
N LYS A 83 5.80 -23.75 7.21
CA LYS A 83 5.41 -24.89 8.05
C LYS A 83 6.19 -24.95 9.36
N GLN A 84 7.49 -24.69 9.30
CA GLN A 84 8.34 -24.65 10.49
C GLN A 84 7.92 -23.52 11.43
N LEU A 85 7.65 -22.30 10.92
CA LEU A 85 7.16 -21.19 11.73
C LEU A 85 5.85 -21.52 12.43
N VAL A 86 4.89 -22.10 11.71
CA VAL A 86 3.60 -22.53 12.29
C VAL A 86 3.80 -23.59 13.36
N SER A 87 4.65 -24.57 13.12
CA SER A 87 4.96 -25.64 14.12
C SER A 87 5.67 -25.09 15.35
N THR A 88 6.61 -24.14 15.17
CA THR A 88 7.40 -23.56 16.26
C THR A 88 6.58 -22.63 17.15
N TYR A 89 5.76 -21.76 16.54
CA TYR A 89 5.03 -20.73 17.27
C TYR A 89 3.62 -21.15 17.67
N GLN A 90 3.05 -22.18 17.03
CA GLN A 90 1.69 -22.64 17.27
C GLN A 90 0.68 -21.48 17.35
N PRO A 91 0.53 -20.67 16.28
CA PRO A 91 -0.35 -19.53 16.30
C PRO A 91 -1.81 -19.95 16.25
N ASP A 92 -2.69 -19.15 16.87
CA ASP A 92 -4.14 -19.27 16.73
C ASP A 92 -4.59 -18.69 15.39
N ILE A 93 -3.86 -17.66 14.90
CA ILE A 93 -4.15 -16.94 13.66
C ILE A 93 -2.88 -16.81 12.85
N VAL A 94 -2.95 -17.08 11.54
CA VAL A 94 -1.90 -16.72 10.57
C VAL A 94 -2.42 -15.68 9.62
N HIS A 95 -1.75 -14.53 9.56
CA HIS A 95 -2.08 -13.43 8.68
C HIS A 95 -1.01 -13.29 7.60
N LEU A 96 -1.38 -13.60 6.36
CA LEU A 96 -0.51 -13.65 5.20
C LEU A 96 -0.62 -12.34 4.43
N HIS A 97 0.52 -11.76 4.06
CA HIS A 97 0.58 -10.50 3.32
C HIS A 97 1.33 -10.68 2.00
N SER A 98 0.76 -10.13 0.92
CA SER A 98 1.20 -10.21 -0.47
C SER A 98 1.06 -11.61 -1.12
N SER A 99 1.12 -11.63 -2.46
CA SER A 99 0.67 -12.78 -3.26
C SER A 99 1.47 -14.07 -3.01
N LYS A 100 2.80 -13.98 -2.83
CA LYS A 100 3.61 -15.20 -2.66
C LYS A 100 3.39 -15.82 -1.28
N ALA A 101 3.45 -15.03 -0.20
CA ALA A 101 3.14 -15.51 1.14
C ALA A 101 1.69 -15.99 1.22
N GLY A 102 0.76 -15.28 0.58
CA GLY A 102 -0.64 -15.67 0.50
C GLY A 102 -0.86 -17.03 -0.19
N PHE A 103 -0.23 -17.25 -1.34
CA PHE A 103 -0.36 -18.51 -2.06
C PHE A 103 0.28 -19.68 -1.30
N LEU A 104 1.57 -19.57 -0.99
CA LEU A 104 2.32 -20.65 -0.34
C LEU A 104 1.83 -20.91 1.09
N GLY A 105 1.46 -19.86 1.82
CA GLY A 105 0.93 -19.98 3.18
C GLY A 105 -0.40 -20.72 3.21
N ARG A 106 -1.35 -20.38 2.35
CA ARG A 106 -2.64 -21.10 2.25
C ARG A 106 -2.46 -22.56 1.83
N LEU A 107 -1.41 -22.89 1.07
CA LEU A 107 -1.08 -24.30 0.76
C LEU A 107 -0.41 -25.00 1.93
N ALA A 108 0.41 -24.33 2.72
CA ALA A 108 1.19 -24.91 3.82
C ALA A 108 0.38 -25.13 5.09
N ILE A 109 -0.68 -24.35 5.32
CA ILE A 109 -1.42 -24.32 6.58
C ILE A 109 -2.71 -25.14 6.45
N ASN A 110 -3.07 -25.81 7.55
CA ASN A 110 -4.37 -26.46 7.69
C ASN A 110 -5.26 -25.59 8.57
N ASP A 111 -6.36 -25.06 8.01
CA ASP A 111 -7.26 -24.12 8.69
C ASP A 111 -8.29 -24.77 9.64
N LYS A 112 -8.17 -26.08 9.92
CA LYS A 112 -9.07 -26.76 10.88
C LYS A 112 -8.92 -26.22 12.31
N HIS A 113 -7.72 -25.75 12.68
CA HIS A 113 -7.38 -25.28 14.02
C HIS A 113 -6.70 -23.93 14.04
N ILE A 114 -6.40 -23.36 12.89
CA ILE A 114 -5.69 -22.10 12.73
C ILE A 114 -6.50 -21.22 11.79
N LYS A 115 -6.92 -20.04 12.27
CA LYS A 115 -7.55 -19.07 11.39
C LYS A 115 -6.54 -18.49 10.43
N VAL A 116 -6.83 -18.53 9.14
CA VAL A 116 -5.94 -18.00 8.09
C VAL A 116 -6.60 -16.79 7.45
N ILE A 117 -5.88 -15.67 7.43
CA ILE A 117 -6.30 -14.41 6.80
C ILE A 117 -5.25 -14.04 5.74
N TYR A 118 -5.68 -13.52 4.63
CA TYR A 118 -4.81 -13.14 3.52
C TYR A 118 -5.14 -11.75 2.98
N ASN A 119 -4.15 -10.86 3.00
CA ASN A 119 -4.20 -9.54 2.33
C ASN A 119 -3.28 -9.56 1.10
N PRO A 120 -3.81 -9.43 -0.13
CA PRO A 120 -3.00 -9.37 -1.35
C PRO A 120 -2.15 -8.10 -1.45
N HIS A 121 -2.64 -6.96 -0.96
CA HIS A 121 -2.02 -5.63 -1.12
C HIS A 121 -1.67 -5.30 -2.59
N GLY A 122 -2.59 -5.57 -3.48
CA GLY A 122 -2.42 -5.49 -4.92
C GLY A 122 -2.16 -6.86 -5.54
N TYR A 123 -3.19 -7.45 -6.15
CA TYR A 123 -3.09 -8.76 -6.79
C TYR A 123 -2.07 -8.80 -7.92
N SER A 124 -1.26 -9.86 -7.96
CA SER A 124 -0.27 -10.06 -9.02
C SER A 124 -0.89 -10.22 -10.42
N PHE A 125 -2.13 -10.69 -10.53
CA PHE A 125 -2.83 -10.81 -11.81
C PHE A 125 -3.39 -9.46 -12.32
N LEU A 126 -3.35 -8.39 -11.53
CA LEU A 126 -3.71 -7.04 -11.95
C LEU A 126 -2.52 -6.25 -12.51
N LYS A 127 -1.30 -6.79 -12.44
CA LYS A 127 -0.08 -6.13 -12.94
C LYS A 127 -0.15 -5.93 -14.46
N GLU A 128 0.08 -4.70 -14.90
CA GLU A 128 0.01 -4.36 -16.32
C GLU A 128 1.28 -4.76 -17.12
N ASP A 129 2.40 -5.02 -16.45
CA ASP A 129 3.65 -5.50 -17.05
C ASP A 129 3.67 -7.00 -17.33
N GLU A 130 2.66 -7.74 -16.88
CA GLU A 130 2.61 -9.19 -17.08
C GLU A 130 1.79 -9.59 -18.31
N LYS A 131 2.26 -10.59 -19.04
CA LYS A 131 1.57 -11.16 -20.20
C LYS A 131 0.23 -11.76 -19.78
N TRP A 132 -0.80 -11.66 -20.64
CA TRP A 132 -2.15 -12.15 -20.36
C TRP A 132 -2.19 -13.59 -19.84
N LEU A 133 -1.44 -14.52 -20.45
CA LEU A 133 -1.36 -15.91 -20.00
C LEU A 133 -0.87 -16.03 -18.55
N LYS A 134 0.12 -15.21 -18.16
CA LYS A 134 0.67 -15.21 -16.81
C LYS A 134 -0.30 -14.61 -15.80
N LYS A 135 -1.04 -13.55 -16.19
CA LYS A 135 -2.15 -13.01 -15.38
C LYS A 135 -3.22 -14.08 -15.12
N GLN A 136 -3.63 -14.85 -16.16
CA GLN A 136 -4.58 -15.95 -16.00
C GLN A 136 -4.03 -17.06 -15.08
N LEU A 137 -2.77 -17.43 -15.23
CA LEU A 137 -2.13 -18.40 -14.32
C LEU A 137 -2.17 -17.91 -12.87
N TYR A 138 -1.77 -16.67 -12.61
CA TYR A 138 -1.82 -16.11 -11.25
C TYR A 138 -3.25 -16.11 -10.69
N LYS A 139 -4.25 -15.76 -11.50
CA LYS A 139 -5.65 -15.80 -11.08
C LYS A 139 -6.12 -17.21 -10.74
N GLN A 140 -5.71 -18.23 -11.52
CA GLN A 140 -6.03 -19.62 -11.21
C GLN A 140 -5.32 -20.12 -9.94
N LEU A 141 -4.06 -19.76 -9.73
CA LEU A 141 -3.33 -20.09 -8.50
C LEU A 141 -4.02 -19.48 -7.27
N GLU A 142 -4.44 -18.22 -7.34
CA GLU A 142 -5.20 -17.56 -6.27
C GLU A 142 -6.52 -18.30 -5.99
N LYS A 143 -7.25 -18.71 -7.05
CA LYS A 143 -8.50 -19.46 -6.93
C LYS A 143 -8.28 -20.81 -6.27
N VAL A 144 -7.25 -21.56 -6.68
CA VAL A 144 -6.92 -22.87 -6.08
C VAL A 144 -6.57 -22.71 -4.59
N ALA A 145 -5.75 -21.71 -4.25
CA ALA A 145 -5.39 -21.46 -2.86
C ALA A 145 -6.62 -21.06 -2.01
N SER A 146 -7.55 -20.29 -2.57
CA SER A 146 -8.77 -19.85 -1.87
C SER A 146 -9.76 -21.00 -1.60
N LEU A 147 -9.73 -22.05 -2.43
CA LEU A 147 -10.53 -23.27 -2.19
C LEU A 147 -9.98 -24.11 -1.02
N LYS A 148 -8.70 -23.96 -0.72
CA LYS A 148 -8.07 -24.74 0.35
C LYS A 148 -8.32 -24.13 1.72
N CYS A 149 -7.98 -22.86 1.92
CA CYS A 149 -8.19 -22.17 3.19
C CYS A 149 -8.05 -20.64 3.07
N GLY A 150 -8.42 -19.95 4.15
CA GLY A 150 -8.16 -18.53 4.39
C GLY A 150 -9.29 -17.61 3.94
N ASP A 151 -9.49 -16.60 4.77
CA ASP A 151 -10.34 -15.45 4.46
C ASP A 151 -9.52 -14.41 3.70
N ILE A 152 -10.04 -13.91 2.58
CA ILE A 152 -9.34 -12.90 1.77
C ILE A 152 -9.82 -11.53 2.19
N VAL A 153 -8.90 -10.60 2.43
CA VAL A 153 -9.24 -9.21 2.77
C VAL A 153 -8.77 -8.30 1.66
N GLY A 154 -9.72 -7.73 0.92
CA GLY A 154 -9.45 -6.66 -0.04
C GLY A 154 -9.28 -5.33 0.69
N VAL A 155 -8.19 -4.62 0.36
CA VAL A 155 -7.84 -3.34 1.02
C VAL A 155 -8.47 -2.12 0.36
N SER A 156 -9.25 -2.33 -0.71
CA SER A 156 -10.10 -1.35 -1.38
C SER A 156 -11.34 -2.04 -1.93
N GLN A 157 -12.35 -1.25 -2.33
CA GLN A 157 -13.58 -1.79 -2.91
C GLN A 157 -13.29 -2.63 -4.16
N GLY A 158 -12.46 -2.14 -5.07
CA GLY A 158 -12.14 -2.87 -6.30
C GLY A 158 -11.31 -4.14 -6.03
N GLU A 159 -10.42 -4.14 -5.04
CA GLU A 159 -9.69 -5.35 -4.66
C GLU A 159 -10.63 -6.38 -3.99
N TYR A 160 -11.59 -5.94 -3.19
CA TYR A 160 -12.63 -6.79 -2.63
C TYR A 160 -13.53 -7.42 -3.69
N GLU A 161 -13.91 -6.68 -4.72
CA GLU A 161 -14.68 -7.21 -5.85
C GLU A 161 -13.91 -8.28 -6.63
N GLU A 162 -12.59 -8.13 -6.78
CA GLU A 162 -11.74 -9.19 -7.34
C GLU A 162 -11.63 -10.39 -6.38
N ALA A 163 -11.56 -10.17 -5.07
CA ALA A 163 -11.56 -11.23 -4.07
C ALA A 163 -12.85 -12.06 -4.11
N LEU A 164 -14.02 -11.44 -4.24
CA LEU A 164 -15.32 -12.12 -4.36
C LEU A 164 -15.40 -13.07 -5.57
N LYS A 165 -14.68 -12.76 -6.66
CA LYS A 165 -14.57 -13.65 -7.84
C LYS A 165 -13.74 -14.90 -7.57
N LEU A 166 -12.91 -14.88 -6.52
CA LEU A 166 -12.05 -16.00 -6.10
C LEU A 166 -12.67 -16.82 -4.98
N SER A 167 -13.29 -16.17 -3.99
CA SER A 167 -13.83 -16.82 -2.78
C SER A 167 -15.02 -16.06 -2.21
N LYS A 168 -16.00 -16.80 -1.69
CA LYS A 168 -17.09 -16.24 -0.87
C LYS A 168 -16.60 -15.81 0.53
N ARG A 169 -15.46 -16.35 0.98
CA ARG A 169 -14.77 -15.98 2.22
C ARG A 169 -13.92 -14.74 1.98
N SER A 170 -14.56 -13.65 1.61
CA SER A 170 -13.89 -12.38 1.32
C SER A 170 -14.49 -11.27 2.15
N HIS A 171 -13.63 -10.38 2.62
CA HIS A 171 -13.97 -9.24 3.47
C HIS A 171 -13.41 -7.96 2.84
N HIS A 172 -14.08 -6.83 3.07
CA HIS A 172 -13.62 -5.51 2.70
C HIS A 172 -13.16 -4.76 3.95
N ILE A 173 -11.88 -4.48 4.06
CA ILE A 173 -11.30 -3.61 5.09
C ILE A 173 -10.34 -2.68 4.38
N ASN A 174 -10.71 -1.42 4.25
CA ASN A 174 -9.85 -0.43 3.60
C ASN A 174 -8.48 -0.34 4.26
N ASN A 175 -7.44 -0.03 3.49
CA ASN A 175 -6.24 0.54 4.07
C ASN A 175 -6.58 1.90 4.70
N GLY A 176 -5.75 2.30 5.67
CA GLY A 176 -5.90 3.58 6.34
C GLY A 176 -4.54 4.15 6.75
N ILE A 177 -4.57 5.33 7.34
CA ILE A 177 -3.41 5.98 7.93
C ILE A 177 -3.66 6.32 9.39
N ASN A 178 -2.63 6.18 10.22
CA ASN A 178 -2.70 6.45 11.64
C ASN A 178 -2.57 7.94 11.90
N LEU A 179 -3.70 8.62 12.07
CA LEU A 179 -3.75 10.07 12.24
C LEU A 179 -3.02 10.55 13.51
N LYS A 180 -2.89 9.69 14.53
CA LYS A 180 -2.23 10.01 15.81
C LYS A 180 -0.71 10.08 15.69
N THR A 181 -0.13 9.35 14.73
CA THR A 181 1.32 9.30 14.51
C THR A 181 1.79 10.26 13.42
N LEU A 182 0.85 10.85 12.66
CA LEU A 182 1.20 11.82 11.64
C LEU A 182 1.61 13.16 12.27
N PRO A 183 2.75 13.74 11.87
CA PRO A 183 3.18 15.02 12.39
C PRO A 183 2.18 16.14 12.02
N VAL A 184 1.98 17.06 12.95
CA VAL A 184 1.27 18.33 12.65
C VAL A 184 2.25 19.19 11.88
N LEU A 185 2.06 19.25 10.56
CA LEU A 185 2.90 20.06 9.69
C LEU A 185 2.31 21.46 9.55
N THR A 186 3.18 22.45 9.62
CA THR A 186 2.81 23.87 9.39
C THR A 186 2.28 24.00 7.96
N GLN A 187 1.07 24.53 7.80
CA GLN A 187 0.56 24.82 6.47
C GLN A 187 1.50 25.79 5.75
N ARG A 188 1.88 25.42 4.54
CA ARG A 188 2.67 26.30 3.69
C ARG A 188 1.83 27.53 3.34
N SER A 189 2.42 28.72 3.45
CA SER A 189 1.83 29.96 2.90
C SER A 189 1.57 29.79 1.41
N GLU A 190 0.44 30.28 0.92
CA GLU A 190 0.15 30.32 -0.52
C GLU A 190 1.31 31.02 -1.23
N THR A 191 1.91 30.33 -2.18
CA THR A 191 3.01 30.88 -3.01
C THR A 191 2.51 30.99 -4.45
N ASP A 192 3.04 31.97 -5.18
CA ASP A 192 2.64 32.23 -6.57
C ASP A 192 2.93 31.06 -7.54
N GLN A 193 3.65 30.04 -7.10
CA GLN A 193 4.03 28.91 -7.95
C GLN A 193 3.73 27.56 -7.30
N TYR A 194 2.87 26.76 -7.96
CA TYR A 194 2.56 25.39 -7.57
C TYR A 194 3.80 24.48 -7.64
N LYS A 195 3.94 23.61 -6.63
CA LYS A 195 4.92 22.52 -6.60
C LYS A 195 4.20 21.20 -6.71
N VAL A 196 4.74 20.29 -7.52
CA VAL A 196 4.17 19.00 -7.83
C VAL A 196 5.02 17.89 -7.24
N CYS A 197 4.43 16.88 -6.61
CA CYS A 197 5.19 15.72 -6.15
C CYS A 197 4.49 14.40 -6.44
N THR A 198 5.26 13.34 -6.35
CA THR A 198 4.80 11.95 -6.20
C THR A 198 5.66 11.23 -5.17
N ILE A 199 5.13 10.14 -4.59
CA ILE A 199 5.84 9.33 -3.59
C ILE A 199 5.83 7.87 -4.04
N GLY A 200 6.99 7.24 -3.99
CA GLY A 200 7.11 5.81 -4.19
C GLY A 200 8.34 5.39 -4.96
N ARG A 201 8.49 4.06 -5.11
CA ARG A 201 9.58 3.47 -5.89
C ARG A 201 9.47 3.87 -7.36
N ILE A 202 10.57 4.30 -7.97
CA ILE A 202 10.63 4.59 -9.42
C ILE A 202 10.66 3.24 -10.16
N SER A 203 9.48 2.70 -10.45
CA SER A 203 9.26 1.37 -11.02
C SER A 203 8.23 1.41 -12.13
N TYR A 204 8.13 0.33 -12.89
CA TYR A 204 7.11 0.22 -13.94
C TYR A 204 5.70 0.47 -13.41
N GLN A 205 5.37 -0.07 -12.23
CA GLN A 205 4.08 0.14 -11.58
C GLN A 205 3.72 1.63 -11.44
N LYS A 206 4.69 2.45 -11.01
CA LYS A 206 4.46 3.88 -10.75
C LYS A 206 4.51 4.74 -12.01
N ASN A 207 4.86 4.15 -13.17
CA ASN A 207 4.84 4.77 -14.48
C ASN A 207 5.60 6.12 -14.55
N PRO A 208 6.93 6.10 -14.33
CA PRO A 208 7.74 7.32 -14.38
C PRO A 208 7.68 8.01 -15.75
N LYS A 209 7.42 7.27 -16.84
CA LYS A 209 7.25 7.86 -18.16
C LYS A 209 6.11 8.86 -18.24
N LEU A 210 4.96 8.54 -17.66
CA LEU A 210 3.80 9.45 -17.63
C LEU A 210 4.11 10.69 -16.78
N PHE A 211 4.69 10.49 -15.58
CA PHE A 211 5.11 11.60 -14.73
C PHE A 211 6.10 12.54 -15.44
N ASN A 212 7.11 11.97 -16.11
CA ASN A 212 8.10 12.69 -16.89
C ASN A 212 7.47 13.47 -18.07
N ALA A 213 6.51 12.87 -18.77
CA ALA A 213 5.81 13.51 -19.87
C ALA A 213 4.99 14.71 -19.39
N ILE A 214 4.33 14.58 -18.22
CA ILE A 214 3.61 15.69 -17.58
C ILE A 214 4.60 16.80 -17.18
N ALA A 215 5.70 16.47 -16.52
CA ALA A 215 6.71 17.44 -16.10
C ALA A 215 7.28 18.26 -17.27
N LYS A 216 7.58 17.60 -18.41
CA LYS A 216 8.04 18.28 -19.64
C LYS A 216 7.03 19.29 -20.17
N ARG A 217 5.73 19.08 -19.91
CA ARG A 217 4.67 19.98 -20.40
C ARG A 217 4.53 21.24 -19.55
N PHE A 218 5.04 21.20 -18.31
CA PHE A 218 5.00 22.33 -17.38
C PHE A 218 6.41 22.70 -16.89
N PRO A 219 7.30 23.19 -17.80
CA PRO A 219 8.70 23.46 -17.46
C PRO A 219 8.87 24.57 -16.42
N GLN A 220 7.85 25.42 -16.23
CA GLN A 220 7.81 26.47 -15.22
C GLN A 220 7.54 25.94 -13.81
N LEU A 221 7.01 24.72 -13.64
CA LEU A 221 6.72 24.14 -12.33
C LEU A 221 7.87 23.25 -11.86
N LYS A 222 8.08 23.20 -10.55
CA LYS A 222 8.99 22.25 -9.91
C LYS A 222 8.27 20.94 -9.63
N PHE A 223 8.83 19.82 -10.11
CA PHE A 223 8.38 18.47 -9.84
C PHE A 223 9.37 17.78 -8.91
N THR A 224 8.87 17.00 -7.96
CA THR A 224 9.68 16.21 -7.04
C THR A 224 9.19 14.75 -7.03
N TRP A 225 10.08 13.81 -7.36
CA TRP A 225 9.83 12.41 -7.11
C TRP A 225 10.45 12.03 -5.77
N ILE A 226 9.61 11.74 -4.77
CA ILE A 226 10.05 11.35 -3.43
C ILE A 226 10.21 9.83 -3.40
N GLY A 227 11.45 9.37 -3.51
CA GLY A 227 11.81 7.97 -3.63
C GLY A 227 12.92 7.73 -4.65
N ASP A 228 13.24 6.44 -4.86
CA ASP A 228 14.23 5.99 -5.83
C ASP A 228 13.77 4.67 -6.50
N GLY A 229 14.51 4.18 -7.49
CA GLY A 229 14.23 2.89 -8.10
C GLY A 229 14.93 2.67 -9.44
N GLU A 230 14.71 1.47 -9.99
CA GLU A 230 15.39 0.96 -11.17
C GLU A 230 15.12 1.75 -12.46
N LEU A 231 13.99 2.46 -12.53
CA LEU A 231 13.61 3.27 -13.70
C LEU A 231 13.91 4.76 -13.51
N ARG A 232 14.84 5.12 -12.62
CA ARG A 232 15.27 6.52 -12.41
C ARG A 232 15.68 7.22 -13.71
N HIS A 233 16.28 6.50 -14.64
CA HIS A 233 16.73 7.01 -15.94
C HIS A 233 15.59 7.47 -16.87
N GLU A 234 14.35 7.10 -16.58
CA GLU A 234 13.16 7.54 -17.33
C GLU A 234 12.74 8.98 -16.97
N LEU A 235 13.21 9.52 -15.85
CA LEU A 235 12.91 10.87 -15.39
C LEU A 235 13.96 11.87 -15.93
N THR A 236 13.75 12.32 -17.17
CA THR A 236 14.70 13.14 -17.92
C THR A 236 14.35 14.61 -17.99
N ALA A 237 13.16 15.02 -17.53
CA ALA A 237 12.75 16.42 -17.55
C ALA A 237 13.62 17.24 -16.57
N PRO A 238 14.17 18.41 -16.99
CA PRO A 238 15.12 19.18 -16.17
C PRO A 238 14.52 19.79 -14.91
N ASN A 239 13.20 19.86 -14.83
CA ASN A 239 12.44 20.39 -13.69
C ASN A 239 12.00 19.29 -12.70
N ILE A 240 12.52 18.06 -12.82
CA ILE A 240 12.29 16.98 -11.87
C ILE A 240 13.48 16.85 -10.92
N GLU A 241 13.21 16.97 -9.62
CA GLU A 241 14.11 16.56 -8.54
C GLU A 241 13.77 15.12 -8.09
N ILE A 242 14.79 14.26 -7.91
CA ILE A 242 14.64 12.92 -7.34
C ILE A 242 15.34 12.92 -5.99
N THR A 243 14.60 12.65 -4.91
CA THR A 243 15.15 12.75 -3.54
C THR A 243 16.01 11.55 -3.14
N GLY A 244 15.86 10.40 -3.80
CA GLY A 244 16.33 9.14 -3.24
C GLY A 244 15.39 8.62 -2.12
N TRP A 245 15.82 7.56 -1.44
CA TRP A 245 15.08 7.02 -0.29
C TRP A 245 15.24 7.94 0.91
N LEU A 246 14.14 8.29 1.56
CA LEU A 246 14.07 9.16 2.73
C LEU A 246 13.43 8.43 3.91
N ALA A 247 13.69 8.90 5.13
CA ALA A 247 12.93 8.51 6.32
C ALA A 247 11.47 9.00 6.20
N LYS A 248 10.55 8.40 6.95
CA LYS A 248 9.12 8.68 6.85
C LYS A 248 8.80 10.14 7.13
N GLU A 249 9.45 10.71 8.12
CA GLU A 249 9.29 12.10 8.55
C GLU A 249 9.68 13.06 7.42
N ASP A 250 10.83 12.81 6.78
CA ASP A 250 11.33 13.62 5.66
C ASP A 250 10.42 13.49 4.42
N VAL A 251 9.86 12.28 4.17
CA VAL A 251 8.87 12.06 3.10
C VAL A 251 7.65 12.94 3.33
N LEU A 252 7.11 12.96 4.55
CA LEU A 252 5.93 13.77 4.89
C LEU A 252 6.23 15.27 4.84
N GLU A 253 7.42 15.70 5.26
CA GLU A 253 7.85 17.08 5.13
C GLU A 253 7.95 17.51 3.65
N LYS A 254 8.57 16.69 2.79
CA LYS A 254 8.62 16.93 1.34
C LYS A 254 7.23 16.95 0.71
N LEU A 255 6.35 16.05 1.11
CA LEU A 255 4.94 16.05 0.69
C LEU A 255 4.25 17.35 1.10
N ASN A 256 4.50 17.83 2.32
CA ASN A 256 3.90 19.07 2.81
C ASN A 256 4.35 20.30 2.02
N GLN A 257 5.57 20.30 1.48
CA GLN A 257 6.10 21.36 0.64
C GLN A 257 5.47 21.41 -0.77
N ALA A 258 4.76 20.36 -1.19
CA ALA A 258 4.04 20.31 -2.46
C ALA A 258 2.61 20.85 -2.33
N ASP A 259 2.01 21.22 -3.45
CA ASP A 259 0.62 21.65 -3.59
C ASP A 259 -0.21 20.58 -4.31
N ILE A 260 0.39 19.93 -5.31
CA ILE A 260 -0.24 18.92 -6.16
C ILE A 260 0.49 17.58 -5.96
N PHE A 261 -0.28 16.54 -5.74
CA PHE A 261 0.19 15.16 -5.70
C PHE A 261 -0.26 14.41 -6.93
N LEU A 262 0.68 13.90 -7.73
CA LEU A 262 0.39 13.07 -8.91
C LEU A 262 0.62 11.60 -8.57
N LEU A 263 -0.34 10.74 -8.91
CA LEU A 263 -0.16 9.29 -8.83
C LEU A 263 -0.43 8.67 -10.20
N THR A 264 0.63 8.41 -10.94
CA THR A 264 0.61 7.94 -12.33
C THR A 264 0.60 6.43 -12.46
N SER A 265 0.31 5.70 -11.39
CA SER A 265 0.42 4.25 -11.30
C SER A 265 -0.44 3.50 -12.32
N LEU A 266 0.09 2.37 -12.81
CA LEU A 266 -0.62 1.45 -13.72
C LEU A 266 -1.53 0.47 -12.96
N TRP A 267 -1.25 0.18 -11.70
CA TRP A 267 -2.11 -0.60 -10.77
C TRP A 267 -1.77 -0.27 -9.32
N GLU A 268 -2.75 -0.37 -8.44
CA GLU A 268 -2.63 -0.20 -6.97
C GLU A 268 -3.57 -1.18 -6.25
N GLY A 269 -3.33 -1.40 -4.95
CA GLY A 269 -4.30 -1.98 -4.04
C GLY A 269 -5.17 -0.88 -3.42
N LEU A 270 -4.59 -0.15 -2.46
CA LEU A 270 -5.03 1.16 -1.96
C LEU A 270 -3.77 1.89 -1.46
N PRO A 271 -3.31 2.93 -2.18
CA PRO A 271 -2.00 3.51 -1.94
C PRO A 271 -1.98 4.44 -0.71
N ILE A 272 -1.20 4.07 0.31
CA ILE A 272 -1.02 4.85 1.55
C ILE A 272 -0.57 6.28 1.24
N ALA A 273 0.35 6.46 0.28
CA ALA A 273 0.85 7.78 -0.11
C ALA A 273 -0.27 8.73 -0.63
N LEU A 274 -1.31 8.18 -1.27
CA LEU A 274 -2.48 8.96 -1.69
C LEU A 274 -3.29 9.40 -0.47
N LEU A 275 -3.52 8.51 0.50
CA LEU A 275 -4.23 8.84 1.73
C LEU A 275 -3.51 9.95 2.52
N GLU A 276 -2.18 9.86 2.60
CA GLU A 276 -1.35 10.90 3.23
C GLU A 276 -1.43 12.23 2.50
N ALA A 277 -1.38 12.21 1.16
CA ALA A 277 -1.51 13.42 0.36
C ALA A 277 -2.88 14.10 0.54
N MET A 278 -3.95 13.32 0.60
CA MET A 278 -5.31 13.81 0.86
C MET A 278 -5.43 14.39 2.28
N TYR A 279 -4.88 13.71 3.29
CA TYR A 279 -4.88 14.20 4.67
C TYR A 279 -4.16 15.54 4.81
N TYR A 280 -2.99 15.68 4.16
CA TYR A 280 -2.24 16.93 4.10
C TYR A 280 -2.79 17.93 3.08
N GLN A 281 -4.03 17.71 2.62
CA GLN A 281 -4.77 18.63 1.75
C GLN A 281 -4.01 18.98 0.47
N LYS A 282 -3.33 18.00 -0.15
CA LYS A 282 -2.75 18.17 -1.49
C LYS A 282 -3.84 17.98 -2.55
N ILE A 283 -3.68 18.68 -3.67
CA ILE A 283 -4.55 18.45 -4.83
C ILE A 283 -4.12 17.13 -5.49
N CYS A 284 -4.90 16.08 -5.33
CA CYS A 284 -4.57 14.77 -5.83
C CYS A 284 -5.10 14.58 -7.25
N ILE A 285 -4.20 14.22 -8.20
CA ILE A 285 -4.56 13.82 -9.56
C ILE A 285 -4.01 12.39 -9.75
N VAL A 286 -4.87 11.43 -10.04
CA VAL A 286 -4.52 10.02 -10.05
C VAL A 286 -4.98 9.32 -11.32
N THR A 287 -4.32 8.22 -11.69
CA THR A 287 -4.78 7.33 -12.77
C THR A 287 -6.05 6.59 -12.39
N ASN A 288 -6.88 6.26 -13.40
CA ASN A 288 -8.13 5.51 -13.25
C ASN A 288 -7.87 4.00 -13.08
N VAL A 289 -7.26 3.63 -11.95
CA VAL A 289 -6.99 2.23 -11.59
C VAL A 289 -7.64 1.87 -10.26
N ILE A 290 -7.83 0.56 -9.99
CA ILE A 290 -8.27 0.05 -8.68
C ILE A 290 -7.41 0.66 -7.58
N GLY A 291 -7.99 0.93 -6.43
CA GLY A 291 -7.36 1.62 -5.31
C GLY A 291 -7.38 3.13 -5.46
N ASN A 292 -6.96 3.69 -6.59
CA ASN A 292 -7.04 5.14 -6.82
C ASN A 292 -8.49 5.62 -6.96
N ARG A 293 -9.26 4.99 -7.89
CA ARG A 293 -10.67 5.34 -8.12
C ARG A 293 -11.61 4.93 -6.99
N ASP A 294 -11.13 4.07 -6.09
CA ASP A 294 -11.90 3.66 -4.92
C ASP A 294 -11.86 4.74 -3.82
N VAL A 295 -10.84 5.61 -3.85
CA VAL A 295 -10.64 6.70 -2.91
C VAL A 295 -11.02 8.05 -3.51
N ILE A 296 -10.58 8.30 -4.76
CA ILE A 296 -10.83 9.58 -5.44
C ILE A 296 -12.19 9.58 -6.12
N LYS A 297 -13.03 10.52 -5.71
CA LYS A 297 -14.26 10.92 -6.40
C LYS A 297 -13.94 12.15 -7.24
N HIS A 298 -14.02 11.96 -8.57
CA HIS A 298 -13.60 12.97 -9.54
C HIS A 298 -14.31 14.32 -9.30
N GLU A 299 -13.54 15.42 -9.18
CA GLU A 299 -14.00 16.79 -8.90
C GLU A 299 -14.66 17.02 -7.52
N GLU A 300 -14.78 15.98 -6.69
CA GLU A 300 -15.29 16.11 -5.32
C GLU A 300 -14.16 16.22 -4.30
N ASN A 301 -13.24 15.24 -4.28
CA ASN A 301 -12.11 15.16 -3.34
C ASN A 301 -10.73 15.04 -4.03
N GLY A 302 -10.71 15.05 -5.37
CA GLY A 302 -9.52 14.94 -6.21
C GLY A 302 -9.89 14.74 -7.66
N PHE A 303 -8.92 14.35 -8.50
CA PHE A 303 -9.12 14.21 -9.93
C PHE A 303 -8.66 12.85 -10.41
N ILE A 304 -9.43 12.23 -11.32
CA ILE A 304 -9.08 11.01 -12.02
C ILE A 304 -8.74 11.38 -13.47
N ALA A 305 -7.60 10.89 -13.97
CA ALA A 305 -7.15 11.08 -15.34
C ALA A 305 -6.67 9.74 -15.92
N SER A 306 -7.10 9.40 -17.12
CA SER A 306 -6.79 8.11 -17.74
C SER A 306 -5.52 8.13 -18.60
N ASP A 307 -5.12 9.31 -19.06
CA ASP A 307 -3.97 9.51 -19.94
C ASP A 307 -3.28 10.86 -19.73
N SER A 308 -2.15 11.07 -20.39
CA SER A 308 -1.36 12.30 -20.32
C SER A 308 -2.17 13.55 -20.67
N LYS A 309 -3.10 13.46 -21.63
CA LYS A 309 -3.91 14.61 -22.07
C LYS A 309 -4.83 15.09 -20.95
N GLN A 310 -5.52 14.15 -20.29
CA GLN A 310 -6.42 14.46 -19.17
C GLN A 310 -5.64 15.01 -17.96
N PHE A 311 -4.46 14.45 -17.64
CA PHE A 311 -3.59 15.05 -16.61
C PHE A 311 -3.24 16.49 -16.91
N ILE A 312 -2.87 16.80 -18.17
CA ILE A 312 -2.52 18.16 -18.61
C ILE A 312 -3.74 19.10 -18.55
N GLU A 313 -4.92 18.62 -18.95
CA GLU A 313 -6.17 19.39 -18.88
C GLU A 313 -6.51 19.77 -17.43
N VAL A 314 -6.49 18.80 -16.52
CA VAL A 314 -6.75 19.05 -15.08
C VAL A 314 -5.71 20.02 -14.50
N MET A 315 -4.43 19.81 -14.79
CA MET A 315 -3.37 20.71 -14.35
C MET A 315 -3.59 22.15 -14.84
N ASN A 316 -3.96 22.33 -16.11
CA ASN A 316 -4.26 23.68 -16.66
C ASN A 316 -5.45 24.34 -15.96
N GLN A 317 -6.53 23.58 -15.68
CA GLN A 317 -7.69 24.10 -14.96
C GLN A 317 -7.33 24.57 -13.54
N ILE A 318 -6.45 23.80 -12.84
CA ILE A 318 -5.94 24.15 -11.51
C ILE A 318 -5.12 25.45 -11.58
N LEU A 319 -4.19 25.53 -12.53
CA LEU A 319 -3.31 26.71 -12.70
C LEU A 319 -4.08 27.98 -13.10
N GLN A 320 -5.17 27.83 -13.85
CA GLN A 320 -6.07 28.93 -14.23
C GLN A 320 -7.08 29.30 -13.14
N GLN A 321 -7.05 28.62 -11.98
CA GLN A 321 -7.99 28.81 -10.86
C GLN A 321 -9.48 28.63 -11.24
N ASN A 322 -9.76 27.81 -12.25
CA ASN A 322 -11.13 27.54 -12.72
C ASN A 322 -11.88 26.53 -11.83
N ILE A 323 -11.28 26.08 -10.72
CA ILE A 323 -11.80 25.04 -9.84
C ILE A 323 -11.75 25.52 -8.39
N ASP A 324 -12.79 25.24 -7.62
CA ASP A 324 -12.78 25.45 -6.17
C ASP A 324 -11.90 24.41 -5.43
N ILE A 325 -10.60 24.66 -5.47
CA ILE A 325 -9.58 23.79 -4.86
C ILE A 325 -9.73 23.72 -3.33
N LYS A 326 -10.20 24.78 -2.68
CA LYS A 326 -10.39 24.78 -1.20
C LYS A 326 -11.46 23.78 -0.79
N ARG A 327 -12.57 23.72 -1.53
CA ARG A 327 -13.62 22.71 -1.31
C ARG A 327 -13.10 21.30 -1.49
N ILE A 328 -12.37 21.01 -2.59
CA ILE A 328 -11.84 19.71 -2.90
C ILE A 328 -10.85 19.22 -1.82
N LYS A 329 -9.90 20.06 -1.41
CA LYS A 329 -8.94 19.76 -0.35
C LYS A 329 -9.62 19.45 0.99
N LYS A 330 -10.67 20.21 1.34
CA LYS A 330 -11.43 19.98 2.58
C LYS A 330 -12.20 18.65 2.53
N ALA A 331 -12.83 18.34 1.40
CA ALA A 331 -13.53 17.07 1.19
C ALA A 331 -12.55 15.89 1.25
N ALA A 332 -11.39 15.99 0.60
CA ALA A 332 -10.33 14.98 0.67
C ALA A 332 -9.91 14.66 2.10
N LYS A 333 -9.62 15.68 2.90
CA LYS A 333 -9.23 15.49 4.31
C LYS A 333 -10.34 14.86 5.12
N LEU A 334 -11.59 15.30 4.95
CA LEU A 334 -12.74 14.76 5.67
C LEU A 334 -12.94 13.26 5.37
N ASP A 335 -12.80 12.85 4.11
CA ASP A 335 -12.90 11.44 3.73
C ASP A 335 -11.82 10.59 4.44
N ILE A 336 -10.59 11.11 4.58
CA ILE A 336 -9.53 10.40 5.31
C ILE A 336 -9.88 10.27 6.79
N GLU A 337 -10.32 11.34 7.44
CA GLU A 337 -10.66 11.36 8.87
C GLU A 337 -11.85 10.42 9.20
N THR A 338 -12.79 10.26 8.27
CA THR A 338 -14.04 9.51 8.50
C THR A 338 -14.04 8.10 7.95
N GLN A 339 -13.25 7.77 6.91
CA GLN A 339 -13.32 6.47 6.22
C GLN A 339 -11.98 5.72 6.19
N TYR A 340 -10.84 6.44 6.25
CA TYR A 340 -9.50 5.87 6.09
C TYR A 340 -8.61 6.10 7.32
N ASN A 341 -9.21 6.37 8.47
CA ASN A 341 -8.53 6.43 9.77
C ASN A 341 -8.18 5.02 10.24
N PHE A 342 -6.94 4.81 10.64
CA PHE A 342 -6.44 3.48 11.03
C PHE A 342 -7.10 2.92 12.29
N ASP A 343 -7.68 3.74 13.16
CA ASP A 343 -8.47 3.24 14.30
C ASP A 343 -9.66 2.40 13.83
N LEU A 344 -10.34 2.79 12.73
CA LEU A 344 -11.42 2.01 12.12
C LEU A 344 -10.90 0.71 11.50
N VAL A 345 -9.75 0.81 10.81
CA VAL A 345 -9.09 -0.35 10.19
C VAL A 345 -8.71 -1.39 11.23
N SER A 346 -8.02 -0.98 12.30
CA SER A 346 -7.59 -1.90 13.35
C SER A 346 -8.77 -2.54 14.08
N GLN A 347 -9.85 -1.78 14.32
CA GLN A 347 -11.07 -2.33 14.89
C GLN A 347 -11.71 -3.41 14.00
N ALA A 348 -11.76 -3.18 12.70
CA ALA A 348 -12.29 -4.16 11.75
C ALA A 348 -11.43 -5.44 11.71
N TYR A 349 -10.08 -5.31 11.75
CA TYR A 349 -9.21 -6.48 11.86
C TYR A 349 -9.38 -7.22 13.18
N LYS A 350 -9.53 -6.53 14.32
CA LYS A 350 -9.81 -7.17 15.62
C LYS A 350 -11.11 -7.98 15.56
N GLN A 351 -12.17 -7.41 14.99
CA GLN A 351 -13.41 -8.15 14.77
C GLN A 351 -13.20 -9.39 13.89
N LEU A 352 -12.45 -9.26 12.82
CA LEU A 352 -12.11 -10.38 11.94
C LEU A 352 -11.26 -11.44 12.67
N TYR A 353 -10.34 -11.07 13.56
CA TYR A 353 -9.54 -12.01 14.34
C TYR A 353 -10.37 -12.78 15.38
N GLU A 354 -11.47 -12.21 15.87
CA GLU A 354 -12.35 -12.84 16.85
C GLU A 354 -13.48 -13.65 16.23
N ALA A 355 -13.91 -13.35 15.00
CA ALA A 355 -14.94 -14.10 14.27
C ALA A 355 -14.46 -15.53 13.91
#